data_945586a6af8a74802f57edfd519a7c5a
#
_entry.id   945586a6af8a74802f57edfd519a7c5a
#
_cell.length_a   1.000
_cell.length_b   1.000
_cell.length_c   1.000
_cell.angle_alpha   90.00
_cell.angle_beta   90.00
_cell.angle_gamma   90.00
#
_symmetry.space_group_name_H-M   'P 1'
#
loop_
_entity.id
_entity.type
_entity.pdbx_description
1 polymer ?
#
loop_
_entity_poly.entity_id
_entity_poly.type
_entity_poly.pdbx_seq_one_letter_code
_entity_poly.pdbx_strand_id
1 'polypeptide(L)'
;FFNTDKLVENSKVKISYIGKLYQDASTEVSIHYGFGINWDNVNDIQMVKTDLGFQAEIDLLEGDTFNFCFKNENNNWDNNNGQNYVFPLEKVQKELLVLEDEPVSVGSARKLRRSYLWSKKVRLAVYKIITYLPKLISGNYKRKVTDANG
;
A
#
# COMPACT_ATOMS: atom_id res chain seq x y z
N PHE A 1 8.01 12.98 -10.59
CA PHE A 1 8.50 11.60 -10.54
C PHE A 1 7.42 10.62 -10.08
N PHE A 2 6.70 10.87 -8.98
CA PHE A 2 5.86 9.89 -8.32
C PHE A 2 4.38 10.15 -8.51
N ASN A 3 3.58 9.09 -8.48
CA ASN A 3 2.13 9.13 -8.47
C ASN A 3 1.53 9.29 -7.05
N THR A 4 2.37 9.48 -6.04
CA THR A 4 2.00 9.64 -4.63
C THR A 4 2.80 10.76 -3.97
N ASP A 5 2.24 11.38 -2.95
CA ASP A 5 2.90 12.44 -2.19
C ASP A 5 3.89 11.89 -1.16
N LYS A 6 3.75 10.61 -0.78
CA LYS A 6 4.56 9.96 0.25
C LYS A 6 5.01 8.59 -0.21
N LEU A 7 6.29 8.30 -0.01
CA LEU A 7 6.88 6.99 -0.27
C LEU A 7 6.86 6.19 1.04
N VAL A 8 6.19 5.05 1.02
CA VAL A 8 6.03 4.19 2.20
C VAL A 8 6.72 2.86 1.93
N GLU A 9 7.50 2.36 2.88
CA GLU A 9 8.11 1.03 2.77
C GLU A 9 7.06 -0.08 2.59
N ASN A 10 7.44 -1.16 1.91
CA ASN A 10 6.55 -2.28 1.58
C ASN A 10 5.31 -1.89 0.76
N SER A 11 5.39 -0.80 -0.01
CA SER A 11 4.38 -0.36 -0.96
C SER A 11 4.91 -0.36 -2.39
N LYS A 12 4.02 -0.16 -3.35
CA LYS A 12 4.37 -0.03 -4.77
C LYS A 12 4.23 1.41 -5.22
N VAL A 13 5.23 1.92 -5.93
CA VAL A 13 5.21 3.28 -6.49
C VAL A 13 5.38 3.26 -8.01
N LYS A 14 4.66 4.11 -8.69
CA LYS A 14 4.84 4.39 -10.11
C LYS A 14 5.69 5.65 -10.29
N ILE A 15 6.77 5.52 -11.04
CA ILE A 15 7.70 6.60 -11.33
C ILE A 15 7.51 7.03 -12.79
N SER A 16 7.39 8.32 -13.03
CA SER A 16 7.36 8.94 -14.35
C SER A 16 8.57 9.86 -14.50
N TYR A 17 9.33 9.70 -15.58
CA TYR A 17 10.54 10.47 -15.88
C TYR A 17 10.41 11.25 -17.19
N ILE A 18 10.59 12.57 -17.11
CA ILE A 18 10.61 13.50 -18.24
C ILE A 18 11.83 14.42 -18.19
N GLY A 19 12.93 13.96 -17.55
CA GLY A 19 14.14 14.73 -17.34
C GLY A 19 15.05 14.79 -18.58
N LYS A 20 16.32 15.03 -18.34
CA LYS A 20 17.35 15.27 -19.38
C LYS A 20 17.36 14.22 -20.49
N LEU A 21 17.37 12.93 -20.13
CA LEU A 21 17.46 11.86 -21.14
C LEU A 21 16.19 11.77 -22.00
N TYR A 22 15.03 12.12 -21.47
CA TYR A 22 13.80 12.23 -22.25
C TYR A 22 13.86 13.39 -23.22
N GLN A 23 14.37 14.56 -22.79
CA GLN A 23 14.55 15.76 -23.61
C GLN A 23 15.62 15.55 -24.70
N ASP A 24 16.65 14.77 -24.43
CA ASP A 24 17.67 14.36 -25.38
C ASP A 24 17.18 13.29 -26.39
N ALA A 25 15.88 13.02 -26.41
CA ALA A 25 15.21 12.08 -27.30
C ALA A 25 15.73 10.64 -27.20
N SER A 26 16.19 10.19 -26.03
CA SER A 26 16.56 8.80 -25.79
C SER A 26 15.43 7.84 -26.17
N THR A 27 15.80 6.70 -26.75
CA THR A 27 14.82 5.66 -27.15
C THR A 27 14.50 4.74 -25.98
N GLU A 28 15.49 4.47 -25.15
CA GLU A 28 15.40 3.61 -23.97
C GLU A 28 15.96 4.32 -22.74
N VAL A 29 15.28 4.20 -21.62
CA VAL A 29 15.75 4.68 -20.33
C VAL A 29 15.51 3.59 -19.30
N SER A 30 16.50 3.36 -18.45
CA SER A 30 16.39 2.48 -17.28
C SER A 30 16.56 3.30 -16.01
N ILE A 31 15.84 2.91 -14.97
CA ILE A 31 16.05 3.41 -13.62
C ILE A 31 16.95 2.45 -12.87
N HIS A 32 18.03 2.99 -12.29
CA HIS A 32 18.95 2.30 -11.39
C HIS A 32 18.64 2.78 -9.97
N TYR A 33 18.30 1.88 -9.06
CA TYR A 33 17.84 2.26 -7.73
C TYR A 33 18.32 1.32 -6.63
N GLY A 34 18.29 1.81 -5.40
CA GLY A 34 18.63 1.07 -4.19
C GLY A 34 18.06 1.77 -2.96
N PHE A 35 18.22 1.16 -1.80
CA PHE A 35 17.63 1.61 -0.54
C PHE A 35 18.70 1.89 0.51
N GLY A 36 18.44 2.93 1.34
CA GLY A 36 19.34 3.32 2.40
C GLY A 36 20.68 3.90 1.89
N ILE A 37 21.53 4.30 2.83
CA ILE A 37 22.80 4.98 2.54
C ILE A 37 23.80 4.08 1.79
N ASN A 38 23.69 2.76 1.96
CA ASN A 38 24.56 1.77 1.34
C ASN A 38 24.07 1.28 -0.02
N TRP A 39 22.93 1.79 -0.51
CA TRP A 39 22.30 1.30 -1.73
C TRP A 39 22.00 -0.21 -1.67
N ASP A 40 21.36 -0.64 -0.60
CA ASP A 40 20.95 -2.04 -0.44
C ASP A 40 19.89 -2.41 -1.49
N ASN A 41 19.89 -3.70 -1.90
CA ASN A 41 18.96 -4.23 -2.90
C ASN A 41 18.97 -3.45 -4.23
N VAL A 42 20.15 -3.13 -4.73
CA VAL A 42 20.32 -2.45 -6.02
C VAL A 42 19.69 -3.23 -7.15
N ASN A 43 18.93 -2.54 -7.99
CA ASN A 43 18.29 -3.12 -9.15
C ASN A 43 18.20 -2.12 -10.31
N ASP A 44 18.11 -2.64 -11.54
CA ASP A 44 17.88 -1.89 -12.77
C ASP A 44 16.56 -2.33 -13.38
N ILE A 45 15.68 -1.37 -13.71
CA ILE A 45 14.44 -1.64 -14.43
C ILE A 45 14.40 -0.79 -15.69
N GLN A 46 14.17 -1.43 -16.83
CA GLN A 46 13.90 -0.71 -18.08
C GLN A 46 12.51 -0.08 -17.98
N MET A 47 12.45 1.22 -18.27
CA MET A 47 11.22 1.99 -18.22
C MET A 47 10.46 1.89 -19.54
N VAL A 48 9.14 1.94 -19.47
CA VAL A 48 8.27 1.95 -20.65
C VAL A 48 8.08 3.39 -21.12
N LYS A 49 8.36 3.64 -22.41
CA LYS A 49 8.12 4.95 -23.03
C LYS A 49 6.62 5.15 -23.26
N THR A 50 6.09 6.26 -22.78
CA THR A 50 4.69 6.66 -22.94
C THR A 50 4.62 8.11 -23.40
N ASP A 51 3.43 8.59 -23.77
CA ASP A 51 3.20 9.98 -24.14
C ASP A 51 3.49 10.97 -22.97
N LEU A 52 3.50 10.47 -21.74
CA LEU A 52 3.78 11.21 -20.52
C LEU A 52 5.22 11.04 -20.01
N GLY A 53 6.13 10.49 -20.83
CA GLY A 53 7.51 10.19 -20.48
C GLY A 53 7.77 8.71 -20.24
N PHE A 54 8.93 8.39 -19.69
CA PHE A 54 9.29 7.02 -19.32
C PHE A 54 8.67 6.66 -17.96
N GLN A 55 8.09 5.47 -17.85
CA GLN A 55 7.39 5.02 -16.66
C GLN A 55 7.87 3.64 -16.20
N ALA A 56 7.95 3.45 -14.88
CA ALA A 56 8.20 2.16 -14.24
C ALA A 56 7.44 2.03 -12.93
N GLU A 57 7.11 0.80 -12.54
CA GLU A 57 6.60 0.48 -11.20
C GLU A 57 7.69 -0.19 -10.39
N ILE A 58 7.85 0.24 -9.15
CA ILE A 58 8.88 -0.26 -8.23
C ILE A 58 8.23 -0.65 -6.92
N ASP A 59 8.61 -1.81 -6.39
CA ASP A 59 8.28 -2.23 -5.04
C ASP A 59 9.29 -1.58 -4.08
N LEU A 60 8.78 -0.72 -3.19
CA LEU A 60 9.59 -0.07 -2.17
C LEU A 60 9.87 -1.05 -1.05
N LEU A 61 11.12 -1.41 -0.87
CA LEU A 61 11.57 -2.29 0.21
C LEU A 61 11.81 -1.51 1.50
N GLU A 62 12.12 -2.22 2.58
CA GLU A 62 12.49 -1.60 3.84
C GLU A 62 13.77 -0.79 3.70
N GLY A 63 13.80 0.40 4.29
CA GLY A 63 14.94 1.30 4.26
C GLY A 63 14.59 2.69 4.77
N ASP A 64 15.61 3.52 4.96
CA ASP A 64 15.40 4.91 5.39
C ASP A 64 15.21 5.85 4.20
N THR A 65 15.83 5.52 3.06
CA THR A 65 15.75 6.31 1.83
C THR A 65 15.59 5.42 0.61
N PHE A 66 14.92 5.95 -0.40
CA PHE A 66 14.88 5.42 -1.75
C PHE A 66 15.78 6.28 -2.64
N ASN A 67 16.83 5.68 -3.20
CA ASN A 67 17.84 6.34 -4.00
C ASN A 67 17.75 5.83 -5.42
N PHE A 68 17.85 6.72 -6.41
CA PHE A 68 17.83 6.30 -7.79
C PHE A 68 18.52 7.31 -8.72
N CYS A 69 18.84 6.84 -9.92
CA CYS A 69 19.29 7.61 -11.06
C CYS A 69 18.80 6.95 -12.34
N PHE A 70 18.97 7.62 -13.48
CA PHE A 70 18.52 7.12 -14.77
C PHE A 70 19.70 6.95 -15.69
N LYS A 71 19.62 5.98 -16.60
CA LYS A 71 20.58 5.78 -17.68
C LYS A 71 19.88 5.46 -18.99
N ASN A 72 20.45 5.90 -20.11
CA ASN A 72 19.93 5.56 -21.43
C ASN A 72 20.72 4.43 -22.09
N GLU A 73 20.33 4.06 -23.31
CA GLU A 73 20.98 3.05 -24.16
C GLU A 73 22.47 3.32 -24.44
N ASN A 74 22.90 4.58 -24.39
CA ASN A 74 24.28 5.01 -24.62
C ASN A 74 25.10 5.12 -23.33
N ASN A 75 24.60 4.63 -22.19
CA ASN A 75 25.19 4.77 -20.86
C ASN A 75 25.38 6.24 -20.41
N ASN A 76 24.58 7.17 -20.94
CA ASN A 76 24.49 8.50 -20.37
C ASN A 76 23.63 8.47 -19.13
N TRP A 77 24.13 9.08 -18.07
CA TRP A 77 23.49 9.09 -16.77
C TRP A 77 22.83 10.44 -16.47
N ASP A 78 21.64 10.38 -15.92
CA ASP A 78 21.00 11.48 -15.20
C ASP A 78 20.95 11.12 -13.71
N ASN A 79 21.93 11.61 -12.97
CA ASN A 79 22.12 11.35 -11.55
C ASN A 79 22.04 12.62 -10.71
N ASN A 80 21.22 13.58 -11.11
CA ASN A 80 21.06 14.85 -10.41
C ASN A 80 22.41 15.54 -10.10
N ASN A 81 23.24 15.72 -11.13
CA ASN A 81 24.57 16.33 -11.04
C ASN A 81 25.53 15.61 -10.06
N GLY A 82 25.46 14.30 -10.00
CA GLY A 82 26.31 13.46 -9.16
C GLY A 82 25.80 13.22 -7.73
N GLN A 83 24.64 13.79 -7.37
CA GLN A 83 24.06 13.66 -6.04
C GLN A 83 23.04 12.53 -5.94
N ASN A 84 22.63 11.95 -7.09
CA ASN A 84 21.50 11.04 -7.22
C ASN A 84 20.16 11.68 -6.75
N TYR A 85 19.07 11.00 -7.04
CA TYR A 85 17.76 11.36 -6.51
C TYR A 85 17.54 10.57 -5.24
N VAL A 86 17.36 11.25 -4.10
CA VAL A 86 17.25 10.65 -2.77
C VAL A 86 15.96 11.13 -2.11
N PHE A 87 15.10 10.21 -1.73
CA PHE A 87 13.83 10.50 -1.08
C PHE A 87 13.66 9.68 0.19
N PRO A 88 13.14 10.26 1.27
CA PRO A 88 12.88 9.52 2.50
C PRO A 88 11.75 8.52 2.31
N LEU A 89 11.87 7.36 2.95
CA LEU A 89 10.82 6.37 3.06
C LEU A 89 10.15 6.48 4.43
N GLU A 90 8.82 6.58 4.42
CA GLU A 90 8.03 6.48 5.65
C GLU A 90 7.91 5.01 6.05
N LYS A 91 8.18 4.72 7.32
CA LYS A 91 8.03 3.38 7.87
C LYS A 91 6.57 3.08 8.12
N VAL A 92 6.14 1.87 7.78
CA VAL A 92 4.82 1.37 8.21
C VAL A 92 4.85 1.30 9.73
N GLN A 93 4.12 2.18 10.39
CA GLN A 93 3.85 2.03 11.81
C GLN A 93 3.02 0.74 11.97
N LYS A 94 3.69 -0.38 12.26
CA LYS A 94 3.03 -1.46 12.97
C LYS A 94 2.65 -0.85 14.31
N GLU A 95 1.39 -0.46 14.46
CA GLU A 95 0.83 -0.33 15.79
C GLU A 95 1.08 -1.68 16.47
N LEU A 96 2.17 -1.73 17.22
CA LEU A 96 2.32 -2.72 18.26
C LEU A 96 1.16 -2.41 19.19
N LEU A 97 0.08 -3.18 19.08
CA LEU A 97 -0.81 -3.35 20.21
C LEU A 97 0.07 -3.98 21.30
N VAL A 98 0.81 -3.13 21.99
CA VAL A 98 1.32 -3.45 23.32
C VAL A 98 0.04 -3.67 24.13
N LEU A 99 -0.35 -4.92 24.24
CA LEU A 99 -1.15 -5.35 25.35
C LEU A 99 -0.24 -5.08 26.56
N GLU A 100 -0.33 -3.86 27.11
CA GLU A 100 0.17 -3.59 28.44
C GLU A 100 -0.53 -4.63 29.30
N ASP A 101 0.25 -5.61 29.77
CA ASP A 101 -0.14 -6.48 30.87
C ASP A 101 -0.23 -5.61 32.14
N GLU A 102 -1.25 -4.76 32.19
CA GLU A 102 -1.71 -4.18 33.42
C GLU A 102 -2.15 -5.35 34.30
N PRO A 103 -1.70 -5.43 35.56
CA PRO A 103 -2.19 -6.44 36.50
C PRO A 103 -3.68 -6.23 36.69
N VAL A 104 -4.47 -6.99 35.96
CA VAL A 104 -5.94 -6.91 35.97
C VAL A 104 -6.42 -7.36 37.34
N SER A 105 -6.84 -6.41 38.20
CA SER A 105 -7.55 -6.75 39.40
C SER A 105 -8.81 -7.54 39.04
N VAL A 106 -9.11 -8.56 39.81
CA VAL A 106 -10.18 -9.55 39.55
C VAL A 106 -11.58 -8.91 39.30
N GLY A 107 -11.76 -7.63 39.68
CA GLY A 107 -12.99 -6.87 39.40
C GLY A 107 -13.14 -6.36 37.96
N SER A 108 -12.05 -6.09 37.24
CA SER A 108 -12.11 -5.53 35.88
C SER A 108 -12.26 -6.61 34.82
N ALA A 109 -11.87 -7.85 35.08
CA ALA A 109 -11.99 -8.96 34.12
C ALA A 109 -13.47 -9.25 33.75
N ARG A 110 -14.42 -9.06 34.64
CA ARG A 110 -15.86 -9.21 34.33
C ARG A 110 -16.38 -8.12 33.40
N LYS A 111 -15.84 -6.90 33.51
CA LYS A 111 -16.27 -5.75 32.70
C LYS A 111 -15.74 -5.84 31.26
N LEU A 112 -14.48 -6.25 31.11
CA LEU A 112 -13.85 -6.49 29.79
C LEU A 112 -14.51 -7.65 29.03
N ARG A 113 -14.84 -8.74 29.70
CA ARG A 113 -15.53 -9.88 29.09
C ARG A 113 -16.93 -9.50 28.59
N ARG A 114 -17.60 -8.60 29.27
CA ARG A 114 -18.93 -8.13 28.87
C ARG A 114 -18.88 -7.20 27.67
N SER A 115 -17.89 -6.30 27.58
CA SER A 115 -17.68 -5.42 26.42
C SER A 115 -17.24 -6.21 25.19
N TYR A 116 -16.36 -7.21 25.34
CA TYR A 116 -15.93 -8.07 24.26
C TYR A 116 -17.07 -8.91 23.67
N LEU A 117 -17.93 -9.47 24.53
CA LEU A 117 -19.12 -10.22 24.08
C LEU A 117 -20.14 -9.30 23.39
N TRP A 118 -20.24 -8.05 23.82
CA TRP A 118 -21.12 -7.07 23.19
C TRP A 118 -20.62 -6.69 21.81
N SER A 119 -19.31 -6.48 21.63
CA SER A 119 -18.70 -6.18 20.33
C SER A 119 -18.86 -7.35 19.33
N LYS A 120 -18.77 -8.60 19.76
CA LYS A 120 -19.07 -9.77 18.93
C LYS A 120 -20.53 -9.83 18.48
N LYS A 121 -21.48 -9.51 19.37
CA LYS A 121 -22.90 -9.47 19.02
C LYS A 121 -23.20 -8.38 17.99
N VAL A 122 -22.59 -7.19 18.13
CA VAL A 122 -22.73 -6.09 17.18
C VAL A 122 -22.14 -6.47 15.81
N ARG A 123 -20.96 -7.08 15.76
CA ARG A 123 -20.35 -7.54 14.51
C ARG A 123 -21.20 -8.58 13.79
N LEU A 124 -21.78 -9.53 14.52
CA LEU A 124 -22.70 -10.53 13.96
C LEU A 124 -23.99 -9.92 13.46
N ALA A 125 -24.53 -8.90 14.13
CA ALA A 125 -25.72 -8.18 13.70
C ALA A 125 -25.45 -7.39 12.41
N VAL A 126 -24.33 -6.67 12.32
CA VAL A 126 -23.90 -5.94 11.11
C VAL A 126 -23.67 -6.91 9.95
N TYR A 127 -23.01 -8.03 10.18
CA TYR A 127 -22.78 -9.05 9.16
C TYR A 127 -24.11 -9.61 8.62
N LYS A 128 -25.09 -9.89 9.48
CA LYS A 128 -26.42 -10.34 9.06
C LYS A 128 -27.15 -9.29 8.23
N ILE A 129 -27.06 -8.02 8.58
CA ILE A 129 -27.68 -6.92 7.83
C ILE A 129 -27.05 -6.83 6.42
N ILE A 130 -25.71 -6.84 6.32
CA ILE A 130 -24.99 -6.74 5.04
C ILE A 130 -25.29 -7.94 4.14
N THR A 131 -25.42 -9.14 4.68
CA THR A 131 -25.68 -10.34 3.89
C THR A 131 -27.15 -10.55 3.52
N TYR A 132 -28.07 -9.99 4.33
CA TYR A 132 -29.52 -10.17 4.13
C TYR A 132 -30.14 -9.11 3.22
N LEU A 133 -29.68 -7.86 3.30
CA LEU A 133 -30.17 -6.76 2.47
C LEU A 133 -30.10 -7.02 0.95
N PRO A 134 -29.00 -7.52 0.40
CA PRO A 134 -28.91 -7.82 -1.02
C PRO A 134 -29.92 -8.90 -1.48
N LYS A 135 -30.23 -9.87 -0.61
CA LYS A 135 -31.21 -10.94 -0.90
C LYS A 135 -32.65 -10.42 -0.93
N LEU A 136 -32.96 -9.41 -0.12
CA LEU A 136 -34.25 -8.74 -0.11
C LEU A 136 -34.47 -7.88 -1.36
N ILE A 137 -33.40 -7.18 -1.79
CA ILE A 137 -33.44 -6.29 -2.97
C ILE A 137 -33.48 -7.10 -4.27
N SER A 138 -32.85 -8.28 -4.32
CA SER A 138 -32.84 -9.15 -5.51
C SER A 138 -34.12 -9.94 -5.74
N GLY A 139 -35.14 -9.79 -4.92
CA GLY A 139 -36.44 -10.47 -5.10
C GLY A 139 -36.41 -12.00 -4.88
N ASN A 140 -35.27 -12.57 -4.50
CA ASN A 140 -35.12 -14.02 -4.30
C ASN A 140 -35.56 -14.52 -2.94
N TYR A 141 -36.23 -13.68 -2.15
CA TYR A 141 -36.78 -14.07 -0.87
C TYR A 141 -38.16 -14.70 -1.05
N LYS A 142 -38.20 -16.02 -1.17
CA LYS A 142 -39.45 -16.78 -1.11
C LYS A 142 -39.97 -16.73 0.34
N ARG A 143 -41.00 -15.95 0.60
CA ARG A 143 -41.81 -16.07 1.82
C ARG A 143 -42.34 -17.50 1.88
N LYS A 144 -42.00 -18.25 2.91
CA LYS A 144 -42.80 -19.40 3.31
C LYS A 144 -44.15 -18.85 3.78
N VAL A 145 -45.16 -18.92 2.94
CA VAL A 145 -46.51 -18.75 3.37
C VAL A 145 -46.87 -20.02 4.15
N THR A 146 -46.98 -19.95 5.44
CA THR A 146 -47.62 -20.97 6.24
C THR A 146 -49.09 -20.78 5.99
N ASP A 147 -49.68 -21.68 5.20
CA ASP A 147 -51.12 -21.76 5.09
C ASP A 147 -51.74 -22.09 6.45
N ALA A 148 -52.36 -21.07 7.03
CA ALA A 148 -53.25 -21.26 8.18
C ALA A 148 -54.58 -21.79 7.66
N ASN A 149 -54.65 -23.10 7.47
CA ASN A 149 -55.90 -23.80 7.33
C ASN A 149 -55.80 -25.15 8.03
N GLY A 150 -56.52 -25.25 9.11
CA GLY A 150 -56.72 -26.44 9.89
C GLY A 150 -57.54 -26.12 11.11
#